data_d73904d0bfe8b09adeb06c254cccbab3
#
_entry.id   d73904d0bfe8b09adeb06c254cccbab3
#
_cell.length_a   1.000
_cell.length_b   1.000
_cell.length_c   1.000
_cell.angle_alpha   90.00
_cell.angle_beta   90.00
_cell.angle_gamma   90.00
#
_symmetry.space_group_name_H-M   'P 1'
#
loop_
_entity.id
_entity.type
_entity.pdbx_description
1 polymer ?
#
loop_
_entity_poly.entity_id
_entity_poly.type
_entity_poly.pdbx_seq_one_letter_code
_entity_poly.pdbx_strand_id
1 'polypeptide(L)'
;MVKCRDILQMNLDGMWLLAGEGGLDRVVSWSYVVMTRPFADHMNAGDFALCSVDFEHFGWKEVSDAMYELDELKISGFAISIKDEREEVPVDIIDLAEKLTLPLFQIRWEKASFVDIAQSIGNYVIEAVSYTHLTLPTKLEV
;
A
#
# COMPACT_ATOMS: atom_id res chain seq x y z
N MET A 1 14.42 -8.75 -2.08
CA MET A 1 13.12 -8.52 -1.45
C MET A 1 12.45 -7.30 -2.07
N VAL A 2 11.16 -7.36 -2.24
CA VAL A 2 10.40 -6.21 -2.75
C VAL A 2 10.25 -5.20 -1.62
N LYS A 3 10.55 -3.95 -1.91
CA LYS A 3 10.40 -2.84 -0.97
C LYS A 3 9.35 -1.87 -1.49
N CYS A 4 8.83 -1.04 -0.61
CA CYS A 4 7.87 -0.02 -1.00
C CYS A 4 8.44 0.89 -2.10
N ARG A 5 9.73 1.15 -2.09
CA ARG A 5 10.43 1.89 -3.13
C ARG A 5 10.25 1.24 -4.50
N ASP A 6 10.27 -0.08 -4.56
CA ASP A 6 10.07 -0.80 -5.82
C ASP A 6 8.66 -0.61 -6.37
N ILE A 7 7.67 -0.54 -5.46
CA ILE A 7 6.29 -0.27 -5.85
C ILE A 7 6.20 1.12 -6.48
N LEU A 8 6.85 2.10 -5.88
CA LEU A 8 6.88 3.45 -6.44
C LEU A 8 7.52 3.47 -7.82
N GLN A 9 8.59 2.70 -8.01
CA GLN A 9 9.32 2.64 -9.27
C GLN A 9 8.56 1.91 -10.37
N MET A 10 7.52 1.15 -10.03
CA MET A 10 6.66 0.52 -11.03
C MET A 10 5.91 1.55 -11.89
N ASN A 11 5.81 2.78 -11.42
CA ASN A 11 5.09 3.85 -12.12
C ASN A 11 3.68 3.45 -12.51
N LEU A 12 2.96 2.87 -11.58
CA LEU A 12 1.58 2.46 -11.84
C LEU A 12 0.74 3.69 -12.17
N ASP A 13 0.01 3.60 -13.29
CA ASP A 13 -0.83 4.70 -13.73
C ASP A 13 -1.91 4.99 -12.69
N GLY A 14 -2.05 6.26 -12.34
CA GLY A 14 -3.04 6.70 -11.38
C GLY A 14 -2.63 6.52 -9.91
N MET A 15 -1.38 6.19 -9.63
CA MET A 15 -0.89 6.11 -8.25
C MET A 15 0.36 6.95 -8.09
N TRP A 16 0.43 7.72 -7.00
CA TRP A 16 1.60 8.56 -6.71
C TRP A 16 1.82 8.68 -5.20
N LEU A 17 3.06 8.97 -4.83
CA LEU A 17 3.44 9.12 -3.43
C LEU A 17 3.07 10.52 -2.92
N LEU A 18 2.41 10.56 -1.76
CA LEU A 18 2.06 11.82 -1.09
C LEU A 18 3.04 12.17 0.02
N ALA A 19 3.45 11.19 0.80
CA ALA A 19 4.24 11.43 2.02
C ALA A 19 4.87 10.12 2.50
N GLY A 20 5.70 10.23 3.55
CA GLY A 20 6.29 9.05 4.16
C GLY A 20 7.49 8.52 3.40
N GLU A 21 8.20 9.36 2.67
CA GLU A 21 9.35 8.95 1.87
C GLU A 21 10.40 8.20 2.70
N GLY A 22 10.55 8.55 3.97
CA GLY A 22 11.51 7.89 4.86
C GLY A 22 11.22 6.41 5.10
N GLY A 23 10.00 5.95 4.79
CA GLY A 23 9.60 4.55 4.97
C GLY A 23 9.66 3.71 3.70
N LEU A 24 10.21 4.22 2.60
CA LEU A 24 10.21 3.50 1.32
C LEU A 24 11.04 2.22 1.32
N ASP A 25 11.87 2.00 2.32
CA ASP A 25 12.63 0.76 2.42
C ASP A 25 11.91 -0.35 3.18
N ARG A 26 10.67 -0.12 3.58
CA ARG A 26 9.85 -1.17 4.20
C ARG A 26 9.63 -2.30 3.19
N VAL A 27 9.71 -3.53 3.68
CA VAL A 27 9.56 -4.73 2.83
C VAL A 27 8.09 -5.01 2.58
N VAL A 28 7.75 -5.23 1.32
CA VAL A 28 6.39 -5.55 0.89
C VAL A 28 6.26 -7.06 0.74
N SER A 29 5.38 -7.66 1.53
CA SER A 29 5.14 -9.11 1.49
C SER A 29 3.92 -9.47 0.65
N TRP A 30 2.91 -8.60 0.62
CA TRP A 30 1.67 -8.83 -0.13
C TRP A 30 0.91 -7.52 -0.27
N SER A 31 -0.17 -7.52 -1.02
CA SER A 31 -1.09 -6.40 -1.10
C SER A 31 -2.45 -6.79 -0.53
N TYR A 32 -3.13 -5.86 0.12
CA TYR A 32 -4.40 -6.13 0.77
C TYR A 32 -5.33 -4.93 0.63
N VAL A 33 -6.55 -5.18 0.15
CA VAL A 33 -7.58 -4.16 0.09
C VAL A 33 -8.30 -4.14 1.44
N VAL A 34 -8.21 -3.02 2.14
CA VAL A 34 -8.80 -2.86 3.47
C VAL A 34 -10.30 -2.70 3.34
N MET A 35 -11.04 -3.62 3.93
CA MET A 35 -12.50 -3.64 3.84
C MET A 35 -13.17 -3.31 5.16
N THR A 36 -12.69 -3.89 6.25
CA THR A 36 -13.33 -3.78 7.55
C THR A 36 -12.30 -3.72 8.67
N ARG A 37 -12.69 -3.11 9.78
CA ARG A 37 -11.90 -3.11 11.01
C ARG A 37 -12.42 -4.19 11.95
N PRO A 38 -11.61 -4.72 12.87
CA PRO A 38 -10.20 -4.39 13.07
C PRO A 38 -9.29 -5.01 12.00
N PHE A 39 -8.27 -4.27 11.63
CA PHE A 39 -7.35 -4.71 10.56
C PHE A 39 -6.45 -5.86 11.02
N ALA A 40 -6.15 -5.92 12.32
CA ALA A 40 -5.28 -6.95 12.88
C ALA A 40 -5.76 -8.38 12.59
N ASP A 41 -7.07 -8.56 12.41
CA ASP A 41 -7.64 -9.89 12.14
C ASP A 41 -7.40 -10.35 10.71
N HIS A 42 -7.03 -9.44 9.82
CA HIS A 42 -6.99 -9.71 8.39
C HIS A 42 -5.66 -9.38 7.72
N MET A 43 -4.80 -8.65 8.41
CA MET A 43 -3.56 -8.15 7.82
C MET A 43 -2.34 -8.61 8.58
N ASN A 44 -1.24 -8.71 7.87
CA ASN A 44 0.03 -9.13 8.40
C ASN A 44 1.10 -8.07 8.17
N ALA A 45 2.19 -8.15 8.94
CA ALA A 45 3.33 -7.27 8.73
C ALA A 45 3.83 -7.39 7.29
N GLY A 46 4.18 -6.28 6.69
CA GLY A 46 4.64 -6.23 5.32
C GLY A 46 3.55 -6.09 4.28
N ASP A 47 2.27 -6.21 4.64
CA ASP A 47 1.19 -5.98 3.70
C ASP A 47 1.20 -4.54 3.20
N PHE A 48 0.92 -4.36 1.92
CA PHE A 48 0.69 -3.05 1.34
C PHE A 48 -0.82 -2.82 1.31
N ALA A 49 -1.28 -1.86 2.09
CA ALA A 49 -2.71 -1.65 2.30
C ALA A 49 -3.29 -0.66 1.30
N LEU A 50 -4.44 -1.01 0.73
CA LEU A 50 -5.19 -0.13 -0.16
C LEU A 50 -6.57 0.12 0.46
N CYS A 51 -6.99 1.39 0.45
CA CYS A 51 -8.22 1.80 1.11
C CYS A 51 -8.98 2.81 0.25
N SER A 52 -10.31 2.71 0.27
CA SER A 52 -11.20 3.66 -0.39
C SER A 52 -11.70 4.66 0.66
N VAL A 53 -11.61 5.94 0.38
CA VAL A 53 -12.12 6.99 1.26
C VAL A 53 -13.50 7.42 0.77
N ASP A 54 -14.50 7.08 1.56
CA ASP A 54 -15.90 7.43 1.34
C ASP A 54 -16.35 8.18 2.59
N PHE A 55 -16.57 9.48 2.46
CA PHE A 55 -16.81 10.33 3.61
C PHE A 55 -18.12 10.03 4.34
N GLU A 56 -18.99 9.20 3.79
CA GLU A 56 -20.18 8.75 4.49
C GLU A 56 -19.83 7.69 5.54
N HIS A 57 -18.83 6.85 5.27
CA HIS A 57 -18.50 5.71 6.13
C HIS A 57 -17.05 5.70 6.61
N PHE A 58 -16.16 6.37 5.88
CA PHE A 58 -14.74 6.33 6.17
C PHE A 58 -14.11 7.68 5.81
N GLY A 59 -14.16 8.61 6.76
CA GLY A 59 -13.62 9.95 6.59
C GLY A 59 -12.18 10.07 7.06
N TRP A 60 -11.71 11.32 7.15
CA TRP A 60 -10.31 11.57 7.50
C TRP A 60 -9.94 11.15 8.92
N LYS A 61 -10.90 11.21 9.85
CA LYS A 61 -10.65 10.72 11.21
C LYS A 61 -10.39 9.22 11.19
N GLU A 62 -11.20 8.48 10.45
CA GLU A 62 -11.06 7.05 10.32
C GLU A 62 -9.79 6.68 9.59
N VAL A 63 -9.37 7.48 8.61
CA VAL A 63 -8.08 7.31 7.92
C VAL A 63 -6.94 7.49 8.92
N SER A 64 -7.00 8.53 9.74
CA SER A 64 -5.98 8.78 10.77
C SER A 64 -5.89 7.62 11.76
N ASP A 65 -7.02 7.16 12.26
CA ASP A 65 -7.06 6.02 13.19
C ASP A 65 -6.51 4.76 12.53
N ALA A 66 -6.87 4.54 11.27
CA ALA A 66 -6.37 3.41 10.50
C ALA A 66 -4.86 3.47 10.33
N MET A 67 -4.29 4.64 10.10
CA MET A 67 -2.85 4.80 9.92
C MET A 67 -2.08 4.37 11.17
N TYR A 68 -2.55 4.74 12.36
CA TYR A 68 -1.93 4.29 13.60
C TYR A 68 -2.02 2.78 13.75
N GLU A 69 -3.18 2.21 13.47
CA GLU A 69 -3.38 0.76 13.58
C GLU A 69 -2.50 0.00 12.60
N LEU A 70 -2.44 0.49 11.35
CA LEU A 70 -1.62 -0.15 10.31
C LEU A 70 -0.13 -0.04 10.62
N ASP A 71 0.29 1.09 11.18
CA ASP A 71 1.69 1.25 11.57
C ASP A 71 2.08 0.29 12.70
N GLU A 72 1.19 0.07 13.66
CA GLU A 72 1.41 -0.92 14.71
C GLU A 72 1.57 -2.32 14.15
N LEU A 73 0.84 -2.63 13.09
CA LEU A 73 0.94 -3.93 12.40
C LEU A 73 2.18 -4.02 11.52
N LYS A 74 2.92 -2.93 11.38
CA LYS A 74 4.14 -2.85 10.56
C LYS A 74 3.88 -3.15 9.09
N ILE A 75 2.82 -2.57 8.55
CA ILE A 75 2.55 -2.70 7.11
C ILE A 75 3.60 -1.92 6.31
N SER A 76 3.71 -2.22 5.04
CA SER A 76 4.77 -1.65 4.20
C SER A 76 4.41 -0.29 3.61
N GLY A 77 3.14 -0.06 3.32
CA GLY A 77 2.68 1.19 2.74
C GLY A 77 1.17 1.26 2.74
N PHE A 78 0.65 2.46 2.51
CA PHE A 78 -0.78 2.72 2.56
C PHE A 78 -1.17 3.58 1.36
N ALA A 79 -2.09 3.08 0.54
CA ALA A 79 -2.60 3.80 -0.61
C ALA A 79 -4.09 4.07 -0.42
N ILE A 80 -4.49 5.31 -0.65
CA ILE A 80 -5.87 5.73 -0.50
C ILE A 80 -6.42 6.21 -1.84
N SER A 81 -7.65 5.86 -2.14
CA SER A 81 -8.39 6.39 -3.27
C SER A 81 -9.55 7.22 -2.75
N ILE A 82 -9.65 8.44 -3.22
CA ILE A 82 -10.67 9.37 -2.76
C ILE A 82 -11.76 9.45 -3.81
N LYS A 83 -12.99 9.11 -3.42
CA LYS A 83 -14.12 9.07 -4.33
C LYS A 83 -14.38 10.44 -4.97
N ASP A 84 -14.30 11.50 -4.17
CA ASP A 84 -14.40 12.86 -4.69
C ASP A 84 -12.99 13.39 -4.94
N GLU A 85 -12.57 13.38 -6.19
CA GLU A 85 -11.22 13.80 -6.57
C GLU A 85 -10.94 15.29 -6.33
N ARG A 86 -11.97 16.08 -6.04
CA ARG A 86 -11.80 17.48 -5.67
C ARG A 86 -11.34 17.65 -4.24
N GLU A 87 -11.51 16.60 -3.43
CA GLU A 87 -11.03 16.60 -2.05
C GLU A 87 -9.51 16.46 -2.03
N GLU A 88 -8.86 17.32 -1.30
CA GLU A 88 -7.43 17.22 -1.08
C GLU A 88 -7.15 16.51 0.23
N VAL A 89 -6.06 15.76 0.25
CA VAL A 89 -5.63 15.09 1.48
C VAL A 89 -5.21 16.15 2.49
N PRO A 90 -5.80 16.17 3.69
CA PRO A 90 -5.45 17.17 4.70
C PRO A 90 -3.99 17.13 5.10
N VAL A 91 -3.46 18.29 5.44
CA VAL A 91 -2.08 18.42 5.93
C VAL A 91 -1.84 17.52 7.13
N ASP A 92 -2.83 17.38 8.01
CA ASP A 92 -2.71 16.52 9.18
C ASP A 92 -2.42 15.07 8.82
N ILE A 93 -3.03 14.57 7.76
CA ILE A 93 -2.80 13.20 7.27
C ILE A 93 -1.40 13.08 6.68
N ILE A 94 -0.98 14.08 5.91
CA ILE A 94 0.37 14.13 5.36
C ILE A 94 1.41 14.14 6.48
N ASP A 95 1.21 15.01 7.47
CA ASP A 95 2.12 15.12 8.61
C ASP A 95 2.18 13.82 9.42
N LEU A 96 1.05 13.15 9.58
CA LEU A 96 1.00 11.89 10.27
C LEU A 96 1.81 10.81 9.53
N ALA A 97 1.67 10.74 8.22
CA ALA A 97 2.44 9.80 7.41
C ALA A 97 3.95 10.07 7.56
N GLU A 98 4.35 11.34 7.56
CA GLU A 98 5.75 11.70 7.79
C GLU A 98 6.22 11.31 9.19
N LYS A 99 5.40 11.57 10.19
CA LYS A 99 5.71 11.23 11.59
C LYS A 99 5.90 9.73 11.78
N LEU A 100 5.04 8.92 11.17
CA LEU A 100 5.08 7.48 11.27
C LEU A 100 6.10 6.85 10.31
N THR A 101 6.68 7.63 9.42
CA THR A 101 7.47 7.15 8.30
C THR A 101 6.75 6.03 7.56
N LEU A 102 5.46 6.24 7.34
CA LEU A 102 4.59 5.32 6.63
C LEU A 102 4.36 5.86 5.22
N PRO A 103 4.85 5.18 4.18
CA PRO A 103 4.61 5.64 2.82
C PRO A 103 3.11 5.74 2.54
N LEU A 104 2.68 6.94 2.18
CA LEU A 104 1.28 7.23 1.88
C LEU A 104 1.16 7.57 0.41
N PHE A 105 0.35 6.79 -0.30
CA PHE A 105 0.10 6.98 -1.73
C PHE A 105 -1.34 7.39 -1.95
N GLN A 106 -1.60 8.03 -3.07
CA GLN A 106 -2.96 8.29 -3.53
C GLN A 106 -3.19 7.55 -4.84
N ILE A 107 -4.40 7.00 -4.99
CA ILE A 107 -4.83 6.30 -6.19
C ILE A 107 -5.97 7.11 -6.79
N ARG A 108 -5.87 7.39 -8.10
CA ARG A 108 -6.93 8.09 -8.82
C ARG A 108 -8.15 7.20 -8.94
N TRP A 109 -9.30 7.73 -8.54
CA TRP A 109 -10.55 6.95 -8.50
C TRP A 109 -10.99 6.47 -9.88
N GLU A 110 -10.96 7.36 -10.87
CA GLU A 110 -11.53 7.05 -12.18
C GLU A 110 -10.65 6.17 -13.06
N LYS A 111 -9.34 6.28 -12.94
CA LYS A 111 -8.42 5.62 -13.86
C LYS A 111 -7.76 4.38 -13.31
N ALA A 112 -7.79 4.20 -12.02
CA ALA A 112 -7.14 3.06 -11.39
C ALA A 112 -8.14 2.32 -10.52
N SER A 113 -8.27 1.03 -10.76
CA SER A 113 -9.04 0.15 -9.90
C SER A 113 -8.16 -0.34 -8.77
N PHE A 114 -8.68 -0.38 -7.55
CA PHE A 114 -8.00 -1.00 -6.43
C PHE A 114 -7.56 -2.42 -6.76
N VAL A 115 -8.47 -3.18 -7.38
CA VAL A 115 -8.20 -4.57 -7.68
C VAL A 115 -7.03 -4.69 -8.65
N ASP A 116 -6.99 -3.85 -9.67
CA ASP A 116 -5.91 -3.88 -10.65
C ASP A 116 -4.58 -3.52 -10.03
N ILE A 117 -4.56 -2.50 -9.19
CA ILE A 117 -3.33 -2.07 -8.51
C ILE A 117 -2.88 -3.13 -7.50
N ALA A 118 -3.81 -3.63 -6.70
CA ALA A 118 -3.51 -4.69 -5.73
C ALA A 118 -2.95 -5.93 -6.43
N GLN A 119 -3.54 -6.29 -7.56
CA GLN A 119 -3.09 -7.42 -8.35
C GLN A 119 -1.70 -7.18 -8.95
N SER A 120 -1.45 -5.98 -9.44
CA SER A 120 -0.13 -5.63 -10.00
C SER A 120 0.95 -5.73 -8.93
N ILE A 121 0.68 -5.23 -7.74
CA ILE A 121 1.62 -5.32 -6.62
C ILE A 121 1.83 -6.77 -6.21
N GLY A 122 0.74 -7.52 -6.06
CA GLY A 122 0.81 -8.94 -5.72
C GLY A 122 1.58 -9.75 -6.74
N ASN A 123 1.33 -9.52 -8.02
CA ASN A 123 2.05 -10.20 -9.09
C ASN A 123 3.54 -9.86 -9.06
N TYR A 124 3.88 -8.61 -8.80
CA TYR A 124 5.27 -8.21 -8.69
C TYR A 124 5.98 -8.95 -7.55
N VAL A 125 5.31 -9.06 -6.40
CA VAL A 125 5.86 -9.78 -5.25
C VAL A 125 6.04 -11.27 -5.59
N ILE A 126 5.02 -11.88 -6.21
CA ILE A 126 5.09 -13.29 -6.60
C ILE A 126 6.21 -13.53 -7.60
N GLU A 127 6.33 -12.68 -8.60
CA GLU A 127 7.38 -12.81 -9.62
C GLU A 127 8.76 -12.70 -9.00
N ALA A 128 8.96 -11.78 -8.07
CA ALA A 128 10.23 -11.62 -7.40
C ALA A 128 10.61 -12.88 -6.62
N VAL A 129 9.66 -13.47 -5.91
CA VAL A 129 9.87 -14.71 -5.17
C VAL A 129 10.08 -15.88 -6.11
N SER A 130 9.25 -15.99 -7.15
CA SER A 130 9.35 -17.08 -8.13
C SER A 130 10.66 -17.03 -8.89
N TYR A 131 11.09 -15.85 -9.26
CA TYR A 131 12.37 -15.70 -9.96
C TYR A 131 13.52 -16.17 -9.08
N THR A 132 13.54 -15.76 -7.82
CA THR A 132 14.56 -16.20 -6.87
C THR A 132 14.49 -17.70 -6.68
N HIS A 133 13.31 -18.26 -6.64
CA HIS A 133 13.10 -19.68 -6.43
C HIS A 133 13.50 -20.50 -7.64
N LEU A 134 13.17 -20.03 -8.83
CA LEU A 134 13.50 -20.71 -10.08
C LEU A 134 15.00 -20.75 -10.35
N THR A 135 15.72 -19.79 -9.87
CA THR A 135 17.17 -19.75 -10.03
C THR A 135 17.84 -20.96 -9.36
N LEU A 136 17.31 -21.39 -8.23
CA LEU A 136 17.85 -22.55 -7.53
C LEU A 136 17.44 -23.87 -8.16
N PRO A 137 16.14 -24.11 -8.45
CA PRO A 137 15.71 -25.39 -9.03
C PRO A 137 16.26 -25.65 -10.43
N THR A 138 16.59 -24.64 -11.17
CA THR A 138 17.15 -24.82 -12.52
C THR A 138 18.34 -25.74 -12.51
N LYS A 139 19.12 -25.71 -11.46
CA LYS A 139 20.28 -26.57 -11.32
C LYS A 139 19.92 -28.02 -11.11
N LEU A 140 18.74 -28.26 -10.57
CA LEU A 140 18.29 -29.60 -10.26
C LEU A 140 17.73 -30.32 -11.47
N GLU A 141 17.25 -29.59 -12.43
CA GLU A 141 16.65 -30.15 -13.62
C GLU A 141 17.64 -30.75 -14.58
N VAL A 142 18.84 -30.33 -14.44
CA VAL A 142 19.93 -30.85 -15.27
C VAL A 142 20.39 -32.19 -14.76
#